data_5c697766ca308e0a387fde3b883029d1
#
_entry.id   5c697766ca308e0a387fde3b883029d1
#
_cell.length_a   1.000
_cell.length_b   1.000
_cell.length_c   1.000
_cell.angle_alpha   90.00
_cell.angle_beta   90.00
_cell.angle_gamma   90.00
#
_symmetry.space_group_name_H-M   'P 1'
#
loop_
_entity.id
_entity.type
_entity.pdbx_description
1 polymer ?
#
loop_
_entity_poly.entity_id
_entity_poly.type
_entity_poly.pdbx_seq_one_letter_code
_entity_poly.pdbx_strand_id
1 'polypeptide(L)'
;MQLLPVVLREIDDLKRGGRIEIVRHGAQRAEKRLKGIRINGDMREGVRVAGSVIAKFEHIEPRSEALPEWLDMTVPDDRLVVSTLLIQSEHPGSSLYVATSDINLQTKLAAVGLPFVEPPPRQYKSKCPGGRC
;
A
#
# COMPACT_ATOMS: atom_id res chain seq x y z
N MET A 1 9.76 0.60 4.68
CA MET A 1 8.39 0.64 4.10
C MET A 1 8.38 1.56 2.91
N GLN A 2 7.93 1.08 1.79
CA GLN A 2 7.87 1.86 0.56
C GLN A 2 6.41 2.14 0.18
N LEU A 3 6.13 3.39 -0.22
CA LEU A 3 4.82 3.83 -0.67
C LEU A 3 4.87 4.08 -2.18
N LEU A 4 3.98 3.43 -2.91
CA LEU A 4 3.91 3.51 -4.36
C LEU A 4 2.87 4.53 -4.84
N PRO A 5 3.08 5.16 -6.00
CA PRO A 5 2.12 6.13 -6.56
C PRO A 5 0.71 5.56 -6.74
N VAL A 6 0.57 4.30 -7.12
CA VAL A 6 -0.73 3.65 -7.29
C VAL A 6 -1.52 3.58 -5.98
N VAL A 7 -0.84 3.34 -4.85
CA VAL A 7 -1.48 3.31 -3.53
C VAL A 7 -2.00 4.69 -3.12
N LEU A 8 -1.18 5.72 -3.35
CA LEU A 8 -1.59 7.11 -3.06
C LEU A 8 -2.78 7.54 -3.91
N ARG A 9 -2.81 7.11 -5.17
CA ARG A 9 -3.92 7.38 -6.09
C ARG A 9 -5.20 6.71 -5.64
N GLU A 10 -5.15 5.46 -5.21
CA GLU A 10 -6.31 4.75 -4.67
C GLU A 10 -6.84 5.40 -3.38
N ILE A 11 -5.98 5.85 -2.49
CA ILE A 11 -6.39 6.56 -1.28
C ILE A 11 -7.12 7.85 -1.64
N ASP A 12 -6.63 8.61 -2.60
CA ASP A 12 -7.27 9.84 -3.07
C ASP A 12 -8.64 9.57 -3.71
N ASP A 13 -8.74 8.54 -4.54
CA ASP A 13 -9.99 8.13 -5.17
C ASP A 13 -11.04 7.69 -4.13
N LEU A 14 -10.65 6.93 -3.13
CA LEU A 14 -11.54 6.50 -2.05
C LEU A 14 -11.99 7.67 -1.17
N LYS A 15 -11.14 8.65 -0.96
CA LYS A 15 -11.48 9.86 -0.22
C LYS A 15 -12.55 10.70 -0.94
N ARG A 16 -12.45 10.80 -2.28
CA ARG A 16 -13.33 11.64 -3.11
C ARG A 16 -14.61 10.95 -3.55
N GLY A 17 -14.53 9.65 -3.89
CA GLY A 17 -15.59 8.91 -4.56
C GLY A 17 -16.11 7.70 -3.80
N GLY A 18 -15.66 7.44 -2.58
CA GLY A 18 -16.11 6.30 -1.78
C GLY A 18 -17.61 6.39 -1.48
N ARG A 19 -18.38 5.38 -1.92
CA ARG A 19 -19.82 5.30 -1.71
C ARG A 19 -20.20 5.02 -0.26
N ILE A 20 -19.28 4.43 0.50
CA ILE A 20 -19.48 4.06 1.90
C ILE A 20 -18.72 5.05 2.77
N GLU A 21 -19.40 5.71 3.69
CA GLU A 21 -18.84 6.71 4.58
C GLU A 21 -17.64 6.19 5.39
N ILE A 22 -17.70 4.96 5.87
CA ILE A 22 -16.60 4.30 6.60
C ILE A 22 -15.33 4.23 5.74
N VAL A 23 -15.44 3.91 4.47
CA VAL A 23 -14.31 3.83 3.53
C VAL A 23 -13.72 5.21 3.27
N ARG A 24 -14.56 6.23 3.09
CA ARG A 24 -14.08 7.61 2.92
C ARG A 24 -13.33 8.11 4.15
N HIS A 25 -13.86 7.86 5.35
CA HIS A 25 -13.20 8.21 6.61
C HIS A 25 -11.88 7.46 6.80
N GLY A 26 -11.81 6.20 6.41
CA GLY A 26 -10.57 5.42 6.40
C GLY A 26 -9.50 6.02 5.49
N ALA A 27 -9.88 6.41 4.27
CA ALA A 27 -9.00 7.05 3.31
C ALA A 27 -8.52 8.44 3.81
N GLN A 28 -9.40 9.21 4.43
CA GLN A 28 -9.04 10.50 5.04
C GLN A 28 -8.05 10.34 6.20
N ARG A 29 -8.21 9.33 7.04
CA ARG A 29 -7.26 9.02 8.11
C ARG A 29 -5.90 8.59 7.57
N ALA A 30 -5.86 7.78 6.52
CA ALA A 30 -4.63 7.37 5.86
C ALA A 30 -3.89 8.59 5.27
N GLU A 31 -4.60 9.48 4.59
CA GLU A 31 -4.04 10.73 4.07
C GLU A 31 -3.45 11.60 5.18
N LYS A 32 -4.17 11.76 6.28
CA LYS A 32 -3.71 12.53 7.44
C LYS A 32 -2.43 11.95 8.03
N ARG A 33 -2.31 10.62 8.13
CA ARG A 33 -1.08 9.95 8.58
C ARG A 33 0.08 10.20 7.63
N LEU A 34 -0.17 10.10 6.32
CA LEU A 34 0.86 10.37 5.31
C LEU A 34 1.35 11.82 5.35
N LYS A 35 0.45 12.78 5.56
CA LYS A 35 0.83 14.18 5.77
C LYS A 35 1.69 14.36 7.02
N GLY A 36 1.35 13.68 8.11
CA GLY A 36 2.15 13.69 9.35
C GLY A 36 3.56 13.15 9.14
N ILE A 37 3.72 12.08 8.38
CA ILE A 37 5.03 11.54 8.02
C ILE A 37 5.82 12.54 7.17
N ARG A 38 5.18 13.14 6.17
CA ARG A 38 5.80 14.12 5.28
C ARG A 38 6.34 15.35 6.02
N ILE A 39 5.65 15.80 7.06
CA ILE A 39 6.08 16.95 7.88
C ILE A 39 7.39 16.64 8.63
N ASN A 40 7.64 15.38 8.98
CA ASN A 40 8.80 14.96 9.76
C ASN A 40 10.07 14.73 8.95
N GLY A 41 10.02 14.87 7.62
CA GLY A 41 11.21 14.73 6.79
C GLY A 41 10.91 14.59 5.30
N ASP A 42 11.95 14.30 4.53
CA ASP A 42 11.84 14.08 3.09
C ASP A 42 11.52 12.61 2.81
N MET A 43 10.33 12.36 2.28
CA MET A 43 9.84 11.01 1.94
C MET A 43 10.65 10.35 0.81
N ARG A 44 11.40 11.11 0.01
CA ARG A 44 12.28 10.56 -1.03
C ARG A 44 13.53 9.94 -0.42
N GLU A 45 14.04 10.53 0.64
CA GLU A 45 15.22 10.05 1.38
C GLU A 45 14.84 8.98 2.40
N GLY A 46 13.64 9.05 2.95
CA GLY A 46 13.13 8.19 3.99
C GLY A 46 12.89 8.92 5.30
N VAL A 47 11.77 8.60 5.95
CA VAL A 47 11.37 9.17 7.22
C VAL A 47 11.19 8.06 8.25
N ARG A 48 11.84 8.18 9.40
CA ARG A 48 11.63 7.23 10.49
C ARG A 48 10.21 7.37 11.04
N VAL A 49 9.46 6.29 11.05
CA VAL A 49 8.05 6.27 11.48
C VAL A 49 7.85 5.54 12.81
N ALA A 50 8.61 4.49 13.08
CA ALA A 50 8.55 3.75 14.34
C ALA A 50 9.81 2.90 14.49
N GLY A 51 10.50 2.99 15.63
CA GLY A 51 11.71 2.19 15.91
C GLY A 51 12.75 2.32 14.79
N SER A 52 13.09 1.20 14.16
CA SER A 52 14.01 1.17 13.00
C SER A 52 13.31 1.21 11.65
N VAL A 53 11.99 1.40 11.63
CA VAL A 53 11.20 1.43 10.40
C VAL A 53 11.28 2.78 9.73
N ILE A 54 11.68 2.79 8.48
CA ILE A 54 11.76 3.98 7.63
C ILE A 54 10.70 3.89 6.54
N ALA A 55 9.88 4.93 6.41
CA ALA A 55 8.93 5.08 5.31
C ALA A 55 9.58 5.88 4.18
N LYS A 56 9.46 5.37 2.96
CA LYS A 56 10.01 6.00 1.77
C LYS A 56 8.97 6.01 0.66
N PHE A 57 8.88 7.13 -0.05
CA PHE A 57 8.09 7.22 -1.27
C PHE A 57 8.92 6.73 -2.46
N GLU A 58 8.42 5.75 -3.20
CA GLU A 58 9.11 5.19 -4.35
C GLU A 58 8.42 5.60 -5.66
N HIS A 59 9.14 6.34 -6.49
CA HIS A 59 8.67 6.84 -7.79
C HIS A 59 8.91 5.84 -8.92
N ILE A 60 8.48 4.60 -8.74
CA ILE A 60 8.55 3.60 -9.80
C ILE A 60 7.19 3.52 -10.49
N GLU A 61 7.16 3.86 -11.76
CA GLU A 61 6.04 3.61 -12.63
C GLU A 61 6.41 2.58 -13.70
N PRO A 62 5.72 1.44 -13.76
CA PRO A 62 6.03 0.41 -14.73
C PRO A 62 5.65 0.84 -16.15
N ARG A 63 6.46 0.40 -17.11
CA ARG A 63 6.16 0.56 -18.53
C ARG A 63 5.54 -0.71 -19.09
N SER A 64 4.65 -0.57 -20.07
CA SER A 64 3.88 -1.68 -20.62
C SER A 64 4.66 -2.64 -21.53
N GLU A 65 5.93 -2.37 -21.82
CA GLU A 65 6.66 -2.97 -22.94
C GLU A 65 7.15 -4.42 -22.70
N ALA A 66 7.03 -4.98 -21.48
CA ALA A 66 7.55 -6.31 -21.14
C ALA A 66 6.69 -7.08 -20.14
N LEU A 67 5.37 -6.93 -20.20
CA LEU A 67 4.47 -7.53 -19.23
C LEU A 67 3.92 -8.87 -19.70
N PRO A 68 3.71 -9.83 -18.78
CA PRO A 68 2.87 -10.98 -19.06
C PRO A 68 1.49 -10.55 -19.57
N GLU A 69 0.94 -11.29 -20.53
CA GLU A 69 -0.35 -10.93 -21.17
C GLU A 69 -1.51 -10.81 -20.19
N TRP A 70 -1.45 -11.47 -19.05
CA TRP A 70 -2.50 -11.45 -18.02
C TRP A 70 -2.43 -10.25 -17.08
N LEU A 71 -1.40 -9.39 -17.19
CA LEU A 71 -1.28 -8.15 -16.43
C LEU A 71 -1.73 -6.96 -17.25
N ASP A 72 -2.69 -6.22 -16.72
CA ASP A 72 -3.26 -5.03 -17.33
C ASP A 72 -2.87 -3.79 -16.51
N MET A 73 -2.10 -2.90 -17.12
CA MET A 73 -1.61 -1.68 -16.48
C MET A 73 -2.70 -0.66 -16.13
N THR A 74 -3.91 -0.83 -16.65
CA THR A 74 -5.06 -0.01 -16.29
C THR A 74 -5.70 -0.45 -14.98
N VAL A 75 -5.40 -1.68 -14.52
CA VAL A 75 -5.89 -2.23 -13.25
C VAL A 75 -4.89 -1.87 -12.13
N PRO A 76 -5.32 -1.17 -11.06
CA PRO A 76 -4.43 -0.75 -9.99
C PRO A 76 -3.66 -1.89 -9.31
N ASP A 77 -4.29 -3.03 -9.08
CA ASP A 77 -3.63 -4.20 -8.49
C ASP A 77 -2.51 -4.73 -9.38
N ASP A 78 -2.72 -4.80 -10.69
CA ASP A 78 -1.72 -5.26 -11.65
C ASP A 78 -0.54 -4.27 -11.71
N ARG A 79 -0.81 -2.98 -11.65
CA ARG A 79 0.23 -1.94 -11.54
C ARG A 79 1.09 -2.13 -10.30
N LEU A 80 0.47 -2.43 -9.16
CA LEU A 80 1.19 -2.66 -7.91
C LEU A 80 2.10 -3.89 -8.03
N VAL A 81 1.60 -4.98 -8.60
CA VAL A 81 2.39 -6.19 -8.84
C VAL A 81 3.61 -5.91 -9.70
N VAL A 82 3.44 -5.21 -10.81
CA VAL A 82 4.54 -4.86 -11.72
C VAL A 82 5.54 -3.92 -11.06
N SER A 83 5.06 -2.91 -10.35
CA SER A 83 5.93 -1.99 -9.59
C SER A 83 6.78 -2.75 -8.56
N THR A 84 6.18 -3.72 -7.88
CA THR A 84 6.86 -4.56 -6.90
C THR A 84 7.93 -5.44 -7.55
N LEU A 85 7.66 -6.02 -8.72
CA LEU A 85 8.63 -6.78 -9.49
C LEU A 85 9.83 -5.93 -9.90
N LEU A 86 9.61 -4.69 -10.32
CA LEU A 86 10.67 -3.75 -10.66
C LEU A 86 11.53 -3.41 -9.45
N ILE A 87 10.93 -3.12 -8.30
CA ILE A 87 11.66 -2.86 -7.06
C ILE A 87 12.51 -4.06 -6.67
N GLN A 88 11.95 -5.26 -6.75
CA GLN A 88 12.69 -6.49 -6.44
C GLN A 88 13.89 -6.68 -7.39
N SER A 89 13.72 -6.35 -8.66
CA SER A 89 14.83 -6.47 -9.64
C SER A 89 15.95 -5.46 -9.39
N GLU A 90 15.63 -4.29 -8.86
CA GLU A 90 16.61 -3.26 -8.50
C GLU A 90 17.31 -3.53 -7.15
N HIS A 91 16.70 -4.34 -6.30
CA HIS A 91 17.21 -4.70 -4.98
C HIS A 91 17.28 -6.22 -4.78
N PRO A 92 18.12 -6.94 -5.56
CA PRO A 92 18.14 -8.41 -5.53
C PRO A 92 18.61 -9.00 -4.20
N GLY A 93 19.34 -8.22 -3.39
CA GLY A 93 19.79 -8.62 -2.06
C GLY A 93 18.78 -8.38 -0.93
N SER A 94 17.63 -7.79 -1.22
CA SER A 94 16.61 -7.44 -0.24
C SER A 94 15.45 -8.42 -0.26
N SER A 95 14.91 -8.74 0.91
CA SER A 95 13.65 -9.48 1.02
C SER A 95 12.49 -8.50 0.94
N LEU A 96 11.73 -8.56 -0.13
CA LEU A 96 10.60 -7.68 -0.38
C LEU A 96 9.28 -8.37 -0.07
N TYR A 97 8.44 -7.72 0.71
CA TYR A 97 7.10 -8.20 1.06
C TYR A 97 6.06 -7.14 0.75
N VAL A 98 4.92 -7.56 0.22
CA VAL A 98 3.76 -6.68 0.05
C VAL A 98 2.81 -6.89 1.22
N ALA A 99 2.47 -5.82 1.93
CA ALA A 99 1.48 -5.87 3.00
C ALA A 99 0.10 -5.64 2.41
N THR A 100 -0.75 -6.67 2.42
CA THR A 100 -2.12 -6.59 1.88
C THR A 100 -3.02 -7.65 2.49
N SER A 101 -4.29 -7.29 2.69
CA SER A 101 -5.36 -8.22 3.07
C SER A 101 -6.31 -8.56 1.90
N ASP A 102 -6.06 -7.99 0.71
CA ASP A 102 -6.86 -8.24 -0.47
C ASP A 102 -6.49 -9.58 -1.10
N ILE A 103 -7.46 -10.52 -1.11
CA ILE A 103 -7.24 -11.88 -1.63
C ILE A 103 -6.93 -11.90 -3.13
N ASN A 104 -7.50 -11.00 -3.91
CA ASN A 104 -7.21 -10.92 -5.35
C ASN A 104 -5.76 -10.50 -5.59
N LEU A 105 -5.29 -9.51 -4.85
CA LEU A 105 -3.91 -9.08 -4.92
C LEU A 105 -2.95 -10.16 -4.42
N GLN A 106 -3.26 -10.81 -3.31
CA GLN A 106 -2.47 -11.94 -2.78
C GLN A 106 -2.33 -13.07 -3.81
N THR A 107 -3.41 -13.40 -4.51
CA THR A 107 -3.40 -14.42 -5.57
C THR A 107 -2.49 -14.03 -6.74
N LYS A 108 -2.55 -12.79 -7.16
CA LYS A 108 -1.67 -12.26 -8.23
C LYS A 108 -0.20 -12.24 -7.80
N LEU A 109 0.09 -11.84 -6.57
CA LEU A 109 1.44 -11.87 -6.02
C LEU A 109 2.01 -13.30 -5.96
N ALA A 110 1.20 -14.25 -5.51
CA ALA A 110 1.58 -15.66 -5.48
C ALA A 110 1.88 -16.20 -6.89
N ALA A 111 1.11 -15.79 -7.89
CA ALA A 111 1.30 -16.21 -9.28
C ALA A 111 2.65 -15.74 -9.87
N VAL A 112 3.19 -14.62 -9.41
CA VAL A 112 4.49 -14.11 -9.84
C VAL A 112 5.63 -14.43 -8.86
N GLY A 113 5.33 -15.17 -7.80
CA GLY A 113 6.34 -15.58 -6.82
C GLY A 113 6.77 -14.49 -5.84
N LEU A 114 5.96 -13.45 -5.66
CA LEU A 114 6.20 -12.39 -4.68
C LEU A 114 5.56 -12.71 -3.33
N PRO A 115 6.32 -12.66 -2.23
CA PRO A 115 5.75 -12.91 -0.91
C PRO A 115 4.90 -11.73 -0.45
N PHE A 116 3.86 -12.02 0.32
CA PHE A 116 3.04 -11.02 0.97
C PHE A 116 2.89 -11.32 2.47
N VAL A 117 2.55 -10.29 3.22
CA VAL A 117 2.18 -10.40 4.63
C VAL A 117 0.78 -9.83 4.82
N GLU A 118 -0.02 -10.51 5.62
CA GLU A 118 -1.35 -10.03 5.97
C GLU A 118 -1.24 -9.17 7.22
N PRO A 119 -1.69 -7.89 7.17
CA PRO A 119 -1.73 -7.08 8.37
C PRO A 119 -2.65 -7.70 9.41
N PRO A 120 -2.39 -7.53 10.71
CA PRO A 120 -3.26 -8.06 11.74
C PRO A 120 -4.67 -7.49 11.60
N PRO A 121 -5.72 -8.30 11.88
CA PRO A 121 -7.09 -7.81 11.80
C PRO A 121 -7.26 -6.60 12.72
N ARG A 122 -7.96 -5.57 12.24
CA ARG A 122 -8.29 -4.43 13.07
C ARG A 122 -9.06 -4.92 14.28
N GLN A 123 -8.51 -4.74 15.46
CA GLN A 123 -9.29 -4.86 16.68
C GLN A 123 -10.30 -3.70 16.67
N TYR A 124 -11.51 -4.01 16.30
CA TYR A 124 -12.62 -3.14 16.53
C TYR A 124 -12.75 -3.02 18.04
N LYS A 125 -12.23 -1.96 18.62
CA LYS A 125 -12.67 -1.58 19.96
C LYS A 125 -14.13 -1.21 19.80
N SER A 126 -15.02 -2.18 20.03
CA SER A 126 -16.42 -1.90 20.24
C SER A 126 -16.47 -0.91 21.41
N LYS A 127 -16.82 0.33 21.13
CA LYS A 127 -17.27 1.23 22.17
C LYS A 127 -18.56 0.61 22.67
N CYS A 128 -18.47 -0.13 23.78
CA CYS A 128 -19.66 -0.62 24.44
C CYS A 128 -20.48 0.60 24.87
N PRO A 129 -21.73 0.73 24.42
CA PRO A 129 -22.59 1.79 24.92
C PRO A 129 -22.77 1.58 26.44
N GLY A 130 -22.34 2.56 27.25
CA GLY A 130 -22.51 2.56 28.67
C GLY A 130 -21.32 2.11 29.51
N GLY A 131 -20.12 1.95 28.93
CA GLY A 131 -18.87 1.73 29.71
C GLY A 131 -18.77 0.39 30.44
N ARG A 132 -19.55 -0.59 30.05
CA ARG A 132 -19.50 -1.97 30.58
C ARG A 132 -19.33 -2.94 29.43
N CYS A 133 -18.16 -3.50 29.31
CA CYS A 133 -17.91 -4.73 28.58
C CYS A 133 -17.09 -5.66 29.43
#